data_e78dd703869705803e4dc1c460981423
#
_entry.id   e78dd703869705803e4dc1c460981423
#
_cell.length_a   1.000
_cell.length_b   1.000
_cell.length_c   1.000
_cell.angle_alpha   90.00
_cell.angle_beta   90.00
_cell.angle_gamma   90.00
#
_symmetry.space_group_name_H-M   'P 1'
#
loop_
_entity.id
_entity.type
_entity.pdbx_description
1 polymer ?
#
loop_
_entity_poly.entity_id
_entity_poly.type
_entity_poly.pdbx_seq_one_letter_code
_entity_poly.pdbx_strand_id
1 'polypeptide(L)'
;MSIIVELKEVTKKFAGVTALKDVNLSVQKGEVVGLIGDNGAGKSTLIKTLVGVHAPDSGSIEIQGELVEKWNALRAREAGIETVFQDKALCPQQSIVWNIFMGKELTYPFGFVRQKEQIEVANKLIREIGFTSELIDAESPVGNLSGGERQGVAIARAIYNEAELIVLDEPTNNLSLNETQKVFDFIANVKETGRSVLFIGHNIYHVYDISDRFVILDRGEVIHKLDKKEVASAEDLMKIMRDTIKGH
;
A
#
# COMPACT_ATOMS: atom_id res chain seq x y z
N MET A 1 -17.33 0.94 -11.28
CA MET A 1 -16.22 0.18 -10.66
C MET A 1 -16.66 -0.19 -9.25
N SER A 2 -16.34 -1.39 -8.77
CA SER A 2 -16.73 -1.84 -7.42
C SER A 2 -15.78 -1.27 -6.37
N ILE A 3 -16.31 -0.83 -5.22
CA ILE A 3 -15.52 -0.37 -4.08
C ILE A 3 -14.97 -1.61 -3.35
N ILE A 4 -13.66 -1.64 -3.07
CA ILE A 4 -13.03 -2.69 -2.26
C ILE A 4 -13.17 -2.38 -0.78
N VAL A 5 -12.83 -1.16 -0.38
CA VAL A 5 -12.90 -0.69 1.00
C VAL A 5 -13.48 0.71 1.06
N GLU A 6 -14.32 0.95 2.05
CA GLU A 6 -14.88 2.27 2.33
C GLU A 6 -14.86 2.54 3.83
N LEU A 7 -14.27 3.67 4.21
CA LEU A 7 -14.33 4.25 5.54
C LEU A 7 -15.43 5.32 5.53
N LYS A 8 -16.37 5.25 6.46
CA LYS A 8 -17.48 6.20 6.60
C LYS A 8 -17.43 6.86 7.97
N GLU A 9 -17.21 8.16 7.99
CA GLU A 9 -17.17 9.02 9.18
C GLU A 9 -16.24 8.47 10.28
N VAL A 10 -15.10 7.89 9.86
CA VAL A 10 -14.17 7.23 10.77
C VAL A 10 -13.44 8.26 11.62
N THR A 11 -13.58 8.13 12.94
CA THR A 11 -12.86 8.93 13.93
C THR A 11 -11.95 8.06 14.77
N LYS A 12 -10.74 8.55 15.06
CA LYS A 12 -9.77 7.91 15.94
C LYS A 12 -9.16 8.89 16.92
N LYS A 13 -9.17 8.53 18.20
CA LYS A 13 -8.64 9.35 19.30
C LYS A 13 -7.56 8.62 20.07
N PHE A 14 -6.56 9.36 20.54
CA PHE A 14 -5.51 8.87 21.42
C PHE A 14 -5.30 9.85 22.58
N ALA A 15 -5.48 9.38 23.83
CA ALA A 15 -5.24 10.18 25.04
C ALA A 15 -5.80 11.63 24.96
N GLY A 16 -7.01 11.79 24.42
CA GLY A 16 -7.67 13.09 24.28
C GLY A 16 -7.35 13.87 23.00
N VAL A 17 -6.42 13.39 22.17
CA VAL A 17 -6.13 13.98 20.85
C VAL A 17 -6.93 13.26 19.78
N THR A 18 -7.71 13.98 18.98
CA THR A 18 -8.39 13.42 17.81
C THR A 18 -7.39 13.37 16.66
N ALA A 19 -6.95 12.17 16.32
CA ALA A 19 -5.97 11.94 15.25
C ALA A 19 -6.62 11.75 13.87
N LEU A 20 -7.88 11.27 13.83
CA LEU A 20 -8.75 11.25 12.65
C LEU A 20 -10.12 11.73 13.07
N LYS A 21 -10.75 12.56 12.24
CA LYS A 21 -12.07 13.13 12.49
C LYS A 21 -12.94 12.97 11.24
N ASP A 22 -14.02 12.23 11.38
CA ASP A 22 -15.07 12.01 10.37
C ASP A 22 -14.52 11.69 8.97
N VAL A 23 -13.45 10.87 8.93
CA VAL A 23 -12.75 10.53 7.70
C VAL A 23 -13.62 9.64 6.84
N ASN A 24 -13.81 10.09 5.60
CA ASN A 24 -14.44 9.33 4.53
C ASN A 24 -13.40 9.02 3.46
N LEU A 25 -13.11 7.74 3.22
CA LEU A 25 -12.16 7.28 2.20
C LEU A 25 -12.73 6.03 1.53
N SER A 26 -12.69 5.98 0.22
CA SER A 26 -13.01 4.76 -0.53
C SER A 26 -11.87 4.41 -1.48
N VAL A 27 -11.67 3.13 -1.75
CA VAL A 27 -10.76 2.62 -2.78
C VAL A 27 -11.53 1.71 -3.71
N GLN A 28 -11.46 1.99 -5.01
CA GLN A 28 -12.13 1.20 -6.04
C GLN A 28 -11.20 0.09 -6.54
N LYS A 29 -11.79 -0.95 -7.13
CA LYS A 29 -11.03 -2.05 -7.73
C LYS A 29 -10.23 -1.55 -8.94
N GLY A 30 -8.92 -1.89 -8.95
CA GLY A 30 -8.01 -1.54 -10.04
C GLY A 30 -7.59 -0.08 -10.10
N GLU A 31 -7.79 0.72 -9.02
CA GLU A 31 -7.30 2.09 -8.96
C GLU A 31 -6.05 2.25 -8.10
N VAL A 32 -5.26 3.25 -8.41
CA VAL A 32 -4.19 3.77 -7.55
C VAL A 32 -4.66 5.07 -6.91
N VAL A 33 -4.85 5.06 -5.60
CA VAL A 33 -5.21 6.26 -4.82
C VAL A 33 -3.96 6.84 -4.17
N GLY A 34 -3.65 8.10 -4.46
CA GLY A 34 -2.58 8.84 -3.79
C GLY A 34 -3.08 9.54 -2.54
N LEU A 35 -2.53 9.20 -1.38
CA LEU A 35 -2.79 9.89 -0.11
C LEU A 35 -1.69 10.89 0.18
N ILE A 36 -2.05 12.16 0.25
CA ILE A 36 -1.15 13.29 0.46
C ILE A 36 -1.54 14.01 1.75
N GLY A 37 -0.56 14.61 2.41
CA GLY A 37 -0.75 15.45 3.58
C GLY A 37 0.58 15.74 4.25
N ASP A 38 0.64 16.80 5.02
CA ASP A 38 1.85 17.18 5.75
C ASP A 38 2.20 16.20 6.89
N ASN A 39 3.37 16.35 7.47
CA ASN A 39 3.74 15.61 8.67
C ASN A 39 2.78 15.98 9.81
N GLY A 40 2.23 14.95 10.46
CA GLY A 40 1.20 15.15 11.49
C GLY A 40 -0.24 15.24 10.97
N ALA A 41 -0.47 15.23 9.65
CA ALA A 41 -1.83 15.27 9.09
C ALA A 41 -2.72 14.07 9.44
N GLY A 42 -2.16 12.99 9.99
CA GLY A 42 -2.92 11.78 10.37
C GLY A 42 -2.74 10.59 9.43
N LYS A 43 -1.89 10.69 8.39
CA LYS A 43 -1.69 9.62 7.38
C LYS A 43 -1.37 8.26 8.01
N SER A 44 -0.39 8.19 8.90
CA SER A 44 -0.01 6.93 9.56
C SER A 44 -1.12 6.37 10.46
N THR A 45 -1.94 7.24 11.07
CA THR A 45 -3.12 6.80 11.83
C THR A 45 -4.18 6.25 10.90
N LEU A 46 -4.42 6.90 9.76
CA LEU A 46 -5.37 6.43 8.74
C LEU A 46 -4.97 5.08 8.19
N ILE A 47 -3.69 4.89 7.82
CA ILE A 47 -3.15 3.59 7.38
C ILE A 47 -3.38 2.53 8.46
N LYS A 48 -2.93 2.79 9.69
CA LYS A 48 -3.07 1.83 10.80
C LYS A 48 -4.53 1.48 11.12
N THR A 49 -5.44 2.43 10.91
CA THR A 49 -6.88 2.18 11.04
C THR A 49 -7.39 1.34 9.87
N LEU A 50 -7.00 1.67 8.64
CA LEU A 50 -7.39 0.94 7.44
C LEU A 50 -6.92 -0.53 7.48
N VAL A 51 -5.70 -0.77 7.96
CA VAL A 51 -5.14 -2.15 8.05
C VAL A 51 -5.44 -2.85 9.37
N GLY A 52 -6.33 -2.28 10.18
CA GLY A 52 -6.85 -2.91 11.40
C GLY A 52 -5.91 -2.96 12.60
N VAL A 53 -4.77 -2.22 12.57
CA VAL A 53 -3.89 -2.06 13.73
C VAL A 53 -4.59 -1.24 14.83
N HIS A 54 -5.39 -0.26 14.41
CA HIS A 54 -6.26 0.52 15.29
C HIS A 54 -7.71 0.33 14.89
N ALA A 55 -8.56 -0.07 15.82
CA ALA A 55 -9.99 0.00 15.61
C ALA A 55 -10.45 1.47 15.64
N PRO A 56 -11.40 1.91 14.80
CA PRO A 56 -12.01 3.23 14.90
C PRO A 56 -12.77 3.37 16.24
N ASP A 57 -12.84 4.60 16.75
CA ASP A 57 -13.63 4.90 17.95
C ASP A 57 -15.08 5.23 17.58
N SER A 58 -15.32 5.74 16.35
CA SER A 58 -16.64 5.90 15.75
C SER A 58 -16.53 5.81 14.21
N GLY A 59 -17.68 5.73 13.53
CA GLY A 59 -17.77 5.48 12.10
C GLY A 59 -17.77 3.99 11.78
N SER A 60 -17.66 3.66 10.49
CA SER A 60 -17.70 2.29 10.01
C SER A 60 -16.67 2.01 8.92
N ILE A 61 -16.32 0.75 8.78
CA ILE A 61 -15.49 0.24 7.67
C ILE A 61 -16.30 -0.81 6.95
N GLU A 62 -16.45 -0.62 5.65
CA GLU A 62 -17.13 -1.55 4.76
C GLU A 62 -16.13 -2.16 3.78
N ILE A 63 -16.25 -3.46 3.56
CA ILE A 63 -15.48 -4.22 2.57
C ILE A 63 -16.45 -4.74 1.52
N GLN A 64 -16.25 -4.35 0.27
CA GLN A 64 -17.13 -4.72 -0.86
C GLN A 64 -18.62 -4.42 -0.60
N GLY A 65 -18.89 -3.35 0.19
CA GLY A 65 -20.23 -2.92 0.55
C GLY A 65 -20.81 -3.62 1.79
N GLU A 66 -20.07 -4.52 2.43
CA GLU A 66 -20.51 -5.17 3.67
C GLU A 66 -19.83 -4.55 4.89
N LEU A 67 -20.63 -4.19 5.89
CA LEU A 67 -20.13 -3.65 7.15
C LEU A 67 -19.32 -4.71 7.91
N VAL A 68 -18.10 -4.37 8.29
CA VAL A 68 -17.25 -5.26 9.07
C VAL A 68 -17.28 -4.89 10.55
N GLU A 69 -17.90 -5.75 11.35
CA GLU A 69 -17.89 -5.64 12.81
C GLU A 69 -16.51 -6.03 13.37
N LYS A 70 -16.08 -5.36 14.45
CA LYS A 70 -14.83 -5.66 15.17
C LYS A 70 -13.60 -5.67 14.27
N TRP A 71 -13.41 -4.53 13.57
CA TRP A 71 -12.25 -4.33 12.70
C TRP A 71 -10.91 -4.55 13.43
N ASN A 72 -10.06 -5.38 12.86
CA ASN A 72 -8.72 -5.67 13.36
C ASN A 72 -7.81 -6.17 12.22
N ALA A 73 -6.50 -6.34 12.48
CA ALA A 73 -5.51 -6.71 11.48
C ALA A 73 -5.79 -8.07 10.80
N LEU A 74 -6.40 -9.01 11.52
CA LEU A 74 -6.78 -10.31 10.93
C LEU A 74 -7.90 -10.11 9.90
N ARG A 75 -8.94 -9.34 10.26
CA ARG A 75 -10.04 -9.03 9.36
C ARG A 75 -9.60 -8.24 8.13
N ALA A 76 -8.67 -7.30 8.29
CA ALA A 76 -8.10 -6.57 7.17
C ALA A 76 -7.39 -7.52 6.19
N ARG A 77 -6.59 -8.47 6.68
CA ARG A 77 -5.93 -9.48 5.85
C ARG A 77 -6.92 -10.43 5.19
N GLU A 78 -7.92 -10.91 5.91
CA GLU A 78 -8.99 -11.77 5.35
C GLU A 78 -9.75 -11.03 4.24
N ALA A 79 -9.85 -9.72 4.32
CA ALA A 79 -10.43 -8.85 3.30
C ALA A 79 -9.46 -8.54 2.14
N GLY A 80 -8.27 -9.12 2.11
CA GLY A 80 -7.26 -8.90 1.08
C GLY A 80 -6.57 -7.52 1.16
N ILE A 81 -6.48 -6.92 2.36
CA ILE A 81 -5.73 -5.66 2.56
C ILE A 81 -4.37 -5.98 3.15
N GLU A 82 -3.32 -5.76 2.38
CA GLU A 82 -1.93 -5.95 2.82
C GLU A 82 -1.17 -4.63 2.80
N THR A 83 -0.21 -4.48 3.71
CA THR A 83 0.58 -3.25 3.85
C THR A 83 2.05 -3.53 3.67
N VAL A 84 2.69 -2.69 2.87
CA VAL A 84 4.14 -2.57 2.79
C VAL A 84 4.51 -1.26 3.50
N PHE A 85 4.93 -1.38 4.75
CA PHE A 85 5.39 -0.25 5.54
C PHE A 85 6.75 0.27 5.05
N GLN A 86 7.11 1.47 5.46
CA GLN A 86 8.40 2.10 5.18
C GLN A 86 9.57 1.19 5.60
N ASP A 87 9.49 0.56 6.76
CA ASP A 87 10.32 -0.60 7.10
C ASP A 87 9.67 -1.85 6.49
N LYS A 88 10.25 -2.32 5.38
CA LYS A 88 9.68 -3.38 4.53
C LYS A 88 9.50 -4.72 5.23
N ALA A 89 9.99 -4.84 6.46
CA ALA A 89 9.97 -6.09 7.26
C ALA A 89 10.47 -7.30 6.43
N LEU A 90 11.55 -7.09 5.68
CA LEU A 90 12.26 -8.14 4.96
C LEU A 90 13.47 -8.59 5.77
N CYS A 91 13.82 -9.87 5.68
CA CYS A 91 15.02 -10.44 6.25
C CYS A 91 16.15 -10.41 5.19
N PRO A 92 17.13 -9.48 5.29
CA PRO A 92 18.16 -9.31 4.26
C PRO A 92 19.06 -10.54 4.06
N GLN A 93 19.23 -11.34 5.13
CA GLN A 93 20.06 -12.54 5.12
C GLN A 93 19.38 -13.73 4.42
N GLN A 94 18.09 -13.64 4.19
CA GLN A 94 17.29 -14.69 3.57
C GLN A 94 17.08 -14.40 2.07
N SER A 95 16.77 -15.45 1.32
CA SER A 95 16.45 -15.34 -0.10
C SER A 95 15.08 -14.71 -0.33
N ILE A 96 14.79 -14.33 -1.58
CA ILE A 96 13.50 -13.80 -2.02
C ILE A 96 12.38 -14.79 -1.69
N VAL A 97 12.56 -16.08 -2.00
CA VAL A 97 11.54 -17.11 -1.74
C VAL A 97 11.20 -17.18 -0.25
N TRP A 98 12.19 -17.16 0.64
CA TRP A 98 11.93 -17.16 2.08
C TRP A 98 11.17 -15.91 2.54
N ASN A 99 11.53 -14.74 2.00
CA ASN A 99 10.83 -13.50 2.34
C ASN A 99 9.39 -13.45 1.84
N ILE A 100 9.09 -14.06 0.69
CA ILE A 100 7.71 -14.11 0.15
C ILE A 100 6.85 -15.06 0.96
N PHE A 101 7.34 -16.25 1.26
CA PHE A 101 6.56 -17.33 1.88
C PHE A 101 6.57 -17.34 3.40
N MET A 102 7.34 -16.46 4.05
CA MET A 102 7.48 -16.41 5.51
C MET A 102 6.12 -16.38 6.23
N GLY A 103 5.83 -17.43 7.00
CA GLY A 103 4.59 -17.61 7.75
C GLY A 103 3.40 -18.14 6.92
N LYS A 104 3.59 -18.40 5.62
CA LYS A 104 2.61 -19.02 4.72
C LYS A 104 3.29 -20.01 3.76
N GLU A 105 4.18 -20.83 4.31
CA GLU A 105 4.95 -21.81 3.55
C GLU A 105 4.02 -22.85 2.92
N LEU A 106 4.31 -23.23 1.66
CA LEU A 106 3.68 -24.39 1.03
C LEU A 106 4.28 -25.66 1.66
N THR A 107 3.43 -26.50 2.23
CA THR A 107 3.87 -27.71 2.92
C THR A 107 3.20 -28.96 2.39
N TYR A 108 3.92 -30.10 2.48
CA TYR A 108 3.34 -31.43 2.38
C TYR A 108 2.59 -31.76 3.67
N PRO A 109 1.77 -32.84 3.68
CA PRO A 109 1.33 -33.45 4.93
C PRO A 109 2.54 -33.72 5.82
N PHE A 110 2.39 -33.46 7.13
CA PHE A 110 3.46 -33.53 8.14
C PHE A 110 4.44 -32.32 8.20
N GLY A 111 4.15 -31.21 7.49
CA GLY A 111 4.87 -29.93 7.66
C GLY A 111 6.18 -29.79 6.88
N PHE A 112 6.53 -30.73 6.01
CA PHE A 112 7.70 -30.57 5.13
C PHE A 112 7.45 -29.53 4.05
N VAL A 113 8.38 -28.58 3.89
CA VAL A 113 8.25 -27.48 2.92
C VAL A 113 8.42 -28.01 1.49
N ARG A 114 7.53 -27.54 0.59
CA ARG A 114 7.59 -27.80 -0.86
C ARG A 114 8.54 -26.80 -1.53
N GLN A 115 9.82 -26.89 -1.25
CA GLN A 115 10.80 -25.89 -1.63
C GLN A 115 10.83 -25.60 -3.14
N LYS A 116 10.81 -26.64 -3.99
CA LYS A 116 10.81 -26.47 -5.46
C LYS A 116 9.60 -25.69 -5.95
N GLU A 117 8.42 -26.03 -5.46
CA GLU A 117 7.17 -25.35 -5.81
C GLU A 117 7.20 -23.86 -5.36
N GLN A 118 7.70 -23.59 -4.15
CA GLN A 118 7.88 -22.20 -3.67
C GLN A 118 8.86 -21.40 -4.56
N ILE A 119 9.97 -21.99 -5.00
CA ILE A 119 10.93 -21.33 -5.90
C ILE A 119 10.26 -21.01 -7.25
N GLU A 120 9.50 -21.94 -7.83
CA GLU A 120 8.76 -21.72 -9.09
C GLU A 120 7.74 -20.59 -8.95
N VAL A 121 6.95 -20.60 -7.88
CA VAL A 121 5.94 -19.55 -7.61
C VAL A 121 6.62 -18.21 -7.35
N ALA A 122 7.70 -18.17 -6.56
CA ALA A 122 8.43 -16.92 -6.31
C ALA A 122 9.03 -16.34 -7.60
N ASN A 123 9.66 -17.18 -8.44
CA ASN A 123 10.19 -16.75 -9.74
C ASN A 123 9.08 -16.18 -10.63
N LYS A 124 7.92 -16.82 -10.69
CA LYS A 124 6.78 -16.31 -11.44
C LYS A 124 6.34 -14.95 -10.92
N LEU A 125 6.16 -14.80 -9.61
CA LEU A 125 5.71 -13.55 -8.98
C LEU A 125 6.66 -12.39 -9.25
N ILE A 126 7.98 -12.56 -9.09
CA ILE A 126 8.93 -11.48 -9.34
C ILE A 126 8.98 -11.07 -10.81
N ARG A 127 8.80 -12.02 -11.76
CA ARG A 127 8.68 -11.69 -13.18
C ARG A 127 7.37 -10.96 -13.50
N GLU A 128 6.26 -11.39 -12.93
CA GLU A 128 4.94 -10.79 -13.10
C GLU A 128 4.90 -9.32 -12.65
N ILE A 129 5.57 -8.99 -11.55
CA ILE A 129 5.66 -7.60 -11.08
C ILE A 129 6.72 -6.77 -11.83
N GLY A 130 7.54 -7.37 -12.70
CA GLY A 130 8.45 -6.64 -13.60
C GLY A 130 9.94 -6.72 -13.27
N PHE A 131 10.43 -7.72 -12.53
CA PHE A 131 11.88 -7.96 -12.43
C PHE A 131 12.41 -8.41 -13.79
N THR A 132 13.29 -7.60 -14.39
CA THR A 132 13.86 -7.85 -15.72
C THR A 132 15.25 -8.50 -15.70
N SER A 133 15.99 -8.35 -14.60
CA SER A 133 17.33 -8.92 -14.48
C SER A 133 17.28 -10.44 -14.40
N GLU A 134 17.97 -11.13 -15.33
CA GLU A 134 18.13 -12.59 -15.30
C GLU A 134 19.03 -13.09 -14.15
N LEU A 135 19.84 -12.18 -13.58
CA LEU A 135 20.72 -12.48 -12.45
C LEU A 135 19.97 -12.54 -11.10
N ILE A 136 18.71 -12.11 -11.07
CA ILE A 136 17.88 -12.13 -9.88
C ILE A 136 16.83 -13.23 -10.02
N ASP A 137 16.86 -14.16 -9.11
CA ASP A 137 15.93 -15.28 -9.01
C ASP A 137 15.38 -15.43 -7.57
N ALA A 138 14.49 -16.40 -7.36
CA ALA A 138 13.89 -16.67 -6.06
C ALA A 138 14.89 -17.00 -4.95
N GLU A 139 16.08 -17.52 -5.30
CA GLU A 139 17.12 -17.92 -4.34
C GLU A 139 18.10 -16.78 -4.03
N SER A 140 18.01 -15.67 -4.76
CA SER A 140 18.85 -14.49 -4.55
C SER A 140 18.65 -13.89 -3.16
N PRO A 141 19.74 -13.60 -2.41
CA PRO A 141 19.64 -12.96 -1.09
C PRO A 141 19.05 -11.53 -1.20
N VAL A 142 18.06 -11.21 -0.38
CA VAL A 142 17.42 -9.89 -0.39
C VAL A 142 18.40 -8.75 -0.05
N GLY A 143 19.42 -9.03 0.74
CA GLY A 143 20.47 -8.06 1.08
C GLY A 143 21.26 -7.53 -0.12
N ASN A 144 21.35 -8.30 -1.21
CA ASN A 144 22.06 -7.94 -2.43
C ASN A 144 21.22 -7.10 -3.40
N LEU A 145 19.93 -6.95 -3.13
CA LEU A 145 19.01 -6.20 -3.98
C LEU A 145 19.12 -4.69 -3.76
N SER A 146 18.85 -3.93 -4.81
CA SER A 146 18.64 -2.48 -4.71
C SER A 146 17.43 -2.12 -3.85
N GLY A 147 17.30 -0.85 -3.46
CA GLY A 147 16.16 -0.38 -2.68
C GLY A 147 14.83 -0.61 -3.37
N GLY A 148 14.76 -0.36 -4.69
CA GLY A 148 13.58 -0.60 -5.52
C GLY A 148 13.24 -2.08 -5.64
N GLU A 149 14.24 -2.94 -5.85
CA GLU A 149 14.04 -4.39 -5.92
C GLU A 149 13.55 -4.97 -4.59
N ARG A 150 14.09 -4.50 -3.46
CA ARG A 150 13.54 -4.85 -2.14
C ARG A 150 12.06 -4.43 -1.99
N GLN A 151 11.70 -3.27 -2.55
CA GLN A 151 10.28 -2.87 -2.59
C GLN A 151 9.44 -3.84 -3.41
N GLY A 152 9.96 -4.27 -4.58
CA GLY A 152 9.33 -5.30 -5.41
C GLY A 152 9.10 -6.61 -4.66
N VAL A 153 10.10 -7.11 -3.91
CA VAL A 153 9.92 -8.33 -3.09
C VAL A 153 8.81 -8.18 -2.04
N ALA A 154 8.71 -7.01 -1.39
CA ALA A 154 7.64 -6.75 -0.43
C ALA A 154 6.25 -6.71 -1.11
N ILE A 155 6.16 -6.15 -2.32
CA ILE A 155 4.95 -6.16 -3.15
C ILE A 155 4.61 -7.60 -3.58
N ALA A 156 5.59 -8.40 -4.04
CA ALA A 156 5.40 -9.80 -4.39
C ALA A 156 4.85 -10.62 -3.22
N ARG A 157 5.34 -10.38 -2.01
CA ARG A 157 4.80 -10.98 -0.79
C ARG A 157 3.33 -10.61 -0.56
N ALA A 158 2.96 -9.34 -0.76
CA ALA A 158 1.58 -8.91 -0.63
C ALA A 158 0.68 -9.60 -1.67
N ILE A 159 1.15 -9.74 -2.91
CA ILE A 159 0.43 -10.46 -3.97
C ILE A 159 0.27 -11.94 -3.62
N TYR A 160 1.32 -12.61 -3.12
CA TYR A 160 1.25 -13.99 -2.66
C TYR A 160 0.21 -14.17 -1.53
N ASN A 161 0.07 -13.16 -0.69
CA ASN A 161 -0.94 -13.10 0.36
C ASN A 161 -2.36 -12.82 -0.16
N GLU A 162 -2.58 -12.84 -1.48
CA GLU A 162 -3.87 -12.61 -2.13
C GLU A 162 -4.42 -11.18 -1.92
N ALA A 163 -3.53 -10.19 -1.83
CA ALA A 163 -3.95 -8.80 -1.65
C ALA A 163 -4.78 -8.32 -2.85
N GLU A 164 -5.97 -7.78 -2.55
CA GLU A 164 -6.81 -7.00 -3.47
C GLU A 164 -6.47 -5.50 -3.37
N LEU A 165 -6.07 -5.05 -2.19
CA LEU A 165 -5.56 -3.70 -1.92
C LEU A 165 -4.19 -3.77 -1.27
N ILE A 166 -3.20 -3.16 -1.91
CA ILE A 166 -1.83 -3.00 -1.38
C ILE A 166 -1.66 -1.57 -0.89
N VAL A 167 -1.41 -1.40 0.40
CA VAL A 167 -1.11 -0.10 1.01
C VAL A 167 0.41 0.08 1.03
N LEU A 168 0.91 1.10 0.33
CA LEU A 168 2.34 1.41 0.23
C LEU A 168 2.64 2.69 1.02
N ASP A 169 3.31 2.53 2.16
CA ASP A 169 3.67 3.65 3.04
C ASP A 169 5.08 4.17 2.70
N GLU A 170 5.13 5.32 2.02
CA GLU A 170 6.35 5.98 1.53
C GLU A 170 7.31 5.07 0.74
N PRO A 171 6.83 4.32 -0.26
CA PRO A 171 7.62 3.26 -0.90
C PRO A 171 8.81 3.76 -1.69
N THR A 172 8.84 5.04 -2.06
CA THR A 172 9.92 5.68 -2.84
C THR A 172 10.88 6.51 -1.97
N ASN A 173 10.72 6.46 -0.65
CA ASN A 173 11.59 7.21 0.25
C ASN A 173 13.03 6.65 0.22
N ASN A 174 14.02 7.56 0.17
CA ASN A 174 15.44 7.23 0.09
C ASN A 174 15.86 6.35 -1.12
N LEU A 175 15.09 6.38 -2.20
CA LEU A 175 15.43 5.72 -3.46
C LEU A 175 16.02 6.72 -4.46
N SER A 176 16.95 6.24 -5.29
CA SER A 176 17.41 6.95 -6.47
C SER A 176 16.29 7.06 -7.52
N LEU A 177 16.47 7.92 -8.53
CA LEU A 177 15.48 8.07 -9.62
C LEU A 177 15.20 6.74 -10.33
N ASN A 178 16.26 5.95 -10.62
CA ASN A 178 16.10 4.67 -11.28
C ASN A 178 15.36 3.64 -10.41
N GLU A 179 15.60 3.64 -9.10
CA GLU A 179 14.90 2.75 -8.16
C GLU A 179 13.45 3.16 -8.00
N THR A 180 13.17 4.47 -7.98
CA THR A 180 11.80 5.02 -7.95
C THR A 180 11.02 4.59 -9.19
N GLN A 181 11.64 4.69 -10.38
CA GLN A 181 11.00 4.26 -11.61
C GLN A 181 10.66 2.75 -11.58
N LYS A 182 11.56 1.90 -11.10
CA LYS A 182 11.26 0.47 -10.90
C LYS A 182 10.03 0.25 -10.00
N VAL A 183 9.91 1.01 -8.92
CA VAL A 183 8.74 0.91 -8.03
C VAL A 183 7.46 1.33 -8.75
N PHE A 184 7.51 2.37 -9.57
CA PHE A 184 6.37 2.79 -10.39
C PHE A 184 5.96 1.72 -11.41
N ASP A 185 6.93 1.13 -12.08
CA ASP A 185 6.70 0.02 -13.01
C ASP A 185 6.06 -1.17 -12.30
N PHE A 186 6.53 -1.52 -11.09
CA PHE A 186 5.91 -2.58 -10.28
C PHE A 186 4.46 -2.25 -9.90
N ILE A 187 4.16 -1.01 -9.50
CA ILE A 187 2.80 -0.58 -9.18
C ILE A 187 1.90 -0.63 -10.43
N ALA A 188 2.39 -0.20 -11.58
CA ALA A 188 1.66 -0.27 -12.83
C ALA A 188 1.31 -1.73 -13.19
N ASN A 189 2.27 -2.65 -13.10
CA ASN A 189 2.04 -4.08 -13.34
C ASN A 189 1.03 -4.68 -12.35
N VAL A 190 1.10 -4.31 -11.07
CA VAL A 190 0.12 -4.73 -10.05
C VAL A 190 -1.29 -4.27 -10.42
N LYS A 191 -1.43 -3.01 -10.86
CA LYS A 191 -2.71 -2.45 -11.32
C LYS A 191 -3.26 -3.21 -12.54
N GLU A 192 -2.40 -3.58 -13.50
CA GLU A 192 -2.79 -4.36 -14.68
C GLU A 192 -3.37 -5.74 -14.31
N THR A 193 -2.97 -6.31 -13.19
CA THR A 193 -3.59 -7.54 -12.65
C THR A 193 -4.96 -7.32 -12.01
N GLY A 194 -5.49 -6.08 -12.02
CA GLY A 194 -6.77 -5.71 -11.43
C GLY A 194 -6.75 -5.45 -9.93
N ARG A 195 -5.57 -5.40 -9.32
CA ARG A 195 -5.39 -5.04 -7.91
C ARG A 195 -5.34 -3.52 -7.73
N SER A 196 -5.62 -3.09 -6.52
CA SER A 196 -5.64 -1.67 -6.18
C SER A 196 -4.48 -1.30 -5.27
N VAL A 197 -4.09 -0.03 -5.33
CA VAL A 197 -2.98 0.48 -4.51
C VAL A 197 -3.42 1.76 -3.80
N LEU A 198 -3.14 1.85 -2.51
CA LEU A 198 -3.12 3.11 -1.77
C LEU A 198 -1.66 3.54 -1.60
N PHE A 199 -1.25 4.53 -2.37
CA PHE A 199 0.10 5.05 -2.37
C PHE A 199 0.21 6.27 -1.46
N ILE A 200 0.97 6.16 -0.40
CA ILE A 200 1.23 7.27 0.52
C ILE A 200 2.61 7.85 0.24
N GLY A 201 2.67 9.15 -0.01
CA GLY A 201 3.93 9.83 -0.25
C GLY A 201 3.90 11.29 0.22
N HIS A 202 5.07 11.81 0.52
CA HIS A 202 5.28 13.24 0.78
C HIS A 202 5.82 13.96 -0.46
N ASN A 203 6.37 13.24 -1.44
CA ASN A 203 6.77 13.77 -2.73
C ASN A 203 5.57 13.82 -3.68
N ILE A 204 5.04 15.02 -3.89
CA ILE A 204 3.83 15.24 -4.69
C ILE A 204 4.03 14.81 -6.16
N TYR A 205 5.23 14.97 -6.72
CA TYR A 205 5.52 14.52 -8.08
C TYR A 205 5.36 13.00 -8.20
N HIS A 206 5.92 12.24 -7.26
CA HIS A 206 5.77 10.78 -7.24
C HIS A 206 4.31 10.34 -7.10
N VAL A 207 3.55 11.01 -6.21
CA VAL A 207 2.13 10.70 -6.03
C VAL A 207 1.35 11.04 -7.30
N TYR A 208 1.63 12.19 -7.92
CA TYR A 208 0.95 12.62 -9.13
C TYR A 208 1.19 11.64 -10.29
N ASP A 209 2.43 11.20 -10.48
CA ASP A 209 2.78 10.34 -11.61
C ASP A 209 2.02 9.00 -11.58
N ILE A 210 1.93 8.38 -10.41
CA ILE A 210 1.42 7.02 -10.29
C ILE A 210 -0.08 6.91 -10.01
N SER A 211 -0.71 7.95 -9.45
CA SER A 211 -2.09 7.87 -8.95
C SER A 211 -3.14 8.20 -10.00
N ASP A 212 -4.30 7.59 -9.89
CA ASP A 212 -5.51 7.91 -10.68
C ASP A 212 -6.36 8.96 -9.98
N ARG A 213 -6.31 8.99 -8.64
CA ARG A 213 -7.08 9.89 -7.78
C ARG A 213 -6.26 10.29 -6.57
N PHE A 214 -6.49 11.49 -6.07
CA PHE A 214 -5.80 12.07 -4.92
C PHE A 214 -6.75 12.26 -3.76
N VAL A 215 -6.25 11.98 -2.56
CA VAL A 215 -6.93 12.27 -1.30
C VAL A 215 -5.98 13.13 -0.47
N ILE A 216 -6.41 14.32 -0.11
CA ILE A 216 -5.63 15.26 0.69
C ILE A 216 -6.13 15.20 2.12
N LEU A 217 -5.22 14.86 3.03
CA LEU A 217 -5.47 14.78 4.47
C LEU A 217 -4.79 15.95 5.18
N ASP A 218 -5.52 16.68 6.01
CA ASP A 218 -4.96 17.68 6.91
C ASP A 218 -5.61 17.58 8.29
N ARG A 219 -4.82 17.69 9.35
CA ARG A 219 -5.26 17.65 10.77
C ARG A 219 -6.28 16.57 11.10
N GLY A 220 -6.12 15.40 10.47
CA GLY A 220 -6.99 14.24 10.67
C GLY A 220 -8.30 14.25 9.86
N GLU A 221 -8.51 15.22 8.99
CA GLU A 221 -9.68 15.33 8.12
C GLU A 221 -9.31 15.17 6.64
N VAL A 222 -10.16 14.52 5.86
CA VAL A 222 -10.05 14.50 4.40
C VAL A 222 -10.63 15.80 3.87
N ILE A 223 -9.75 16.69 3.39
CA ILE A 223 -10.13 18.02 2.94
C ILE A 223 -10.42 18.09 1.44
N HIS A 224 -9.81 17.19 0.63
CA HIS A 224 -10.08 17.08 -0.80
C HIS A 224 -10.01 15.64 -1.30
N LYS A 225 -10.82 15.35 -2.31
CA LYS A 225 -10.75 14.15 -3.16
C LYS A 225 -10.81 14.64 -4.61
N LEU A 226 -9.78 14.35 -5.39
CA LEU A 226 -9.63 14.88 -6.76
C LEU A 226 -9.29 13.73 -7.71
N ASP A 227 -9.98 13.63 -8.82
CA ASP A 227 -9.57 12.76 -9.91
C ASP A 227 -8.35 13.35 -10.63
N LYS A 228 -7.45 12.52 -11.13
CA LYS A 228 -6.27 12.98 -11.89
C LYS A 228 -6.65 13.89 -13.05
N LYS A 229 -7.82 13.67 -13.64
CA LYS A 229 -8.35 14.47 -14.76
C LYS A 229 -8.68 15.93 -14.39
N GLU A 230 -8.89 16.20 -13.11
CA GLU A 230 -9.22 17.53 -12.56
C GLU A 230 -7.96 18.32 -12.20
N VAL A 231 -6.79 17.70 -12.29
CA VAL A 231 -5.49 18.27 -11.88
C VAL A 231 -4.55 18.26 -13.06
N ALA A 232 -4.15 19.43 -13.51
CA ALA A 232 -3.38 19.59 -14.76
C ALA A 232 -1.92 19.12 -14.64
N SER A 233 -1.32 19.26 -13.45
CA SER A 233 0.08 18.90 -13.17
C SER A 233 0.34 18.69 -11.67
N ALA A 234 1.53 18.17 -11.33
CA ALA A 234 1.96 18.05 -9.93
C ALA A 234 2.05 19.43 -9.24
N GLU A 235 2.43 20.48 -9.98
CA GLU A 235 2.46 21.86 -9.48
C GLU A 235 1.06 22.37 -9.15
N ASP A 236 0.07 22.03 -9.98
CA ASP A 236 -1.33 22.37 -9.76
C ASP A 236 -1.87 21.64 -8.51
N LEU A 237 -1.57 20.35 -8.35
CA LEU A 237 -1.88 19.58 -7.15
C LEU A 237 -1.27 20.21 -5.89
N MET A 238 -0.01 20.63 -5.98
CA MET A 238 0.70 21.31 -4.89
C MET A 238 0.05 22.67 -4.57
N LYS A 239 -0.43 23.39 -5.56
CA LYS A 239 -1.14 24.66 -5.37
C LYS A 239 -2.47 24.43 -4.66
N ILE A 240 -3.28 23.50 -5.14
CA ILE A 240 -4.56 23.12 -4.53
C ILE A 240 -4.34 22.74 -3.07
N MET A 241 -3.36 21.88 -2.79
CA MET A 241 -3.03 21.47 -1.42
C MET A 241 -2.70 22.67 -0.52
N ARG A 242 -1.83 23.59 -0.99
CA ARG A 242 -1.45 24.79 -0.22
C ARG A 242 -2.60 25.74 0.04
N ASP A 243 -3.43 25.98 -0.97
CA ASP A 243 -4.54 26.92 -0.85
C ASP A 243 -5.61 26.37 0.09
N THR A 244 -5.84 25.08 0.09
CA THR A 244 -6.79 24.41 0.99
C THR A 244 -6.31 24.41 2.44
N ILE A 245 -5.04 24.03 2.69
CA ILE A 245 -4.47 24.01 4.06
C ILE A 245 -4.47 25.41 4.69
N LYS A 246 -4.30 26.49 3.90
CA LYS A 246 -4.38 27.86 4.41
C LYS A 246 -5.81 28.28 4.76
N GLY A 247 -6.82 27.70 4.14
CA GLY A 247 -8.23 28.00 4.37
C GLY A 247 -8.89 27.15 5.46
N HIS A 248 -8.19 26.12 5.94
CA HIS A 248 -8.64 25.18 6.97
C HIS A 248 -7.95 25.44 8.32
#